data_630e5012543345c3cdf418fdf76b616e
#
_entry.id   630e5012543345c3cdf418fdf76b616e
#
_cell.length_a   1.000
_cell.length_b   1.000
_cell.length_c   1.000
_cell.angle_alpha   90.00
_cell.angle_beta   90.00
_cell.angle_gamma   90.00
#
_symmetry.space_group_name_H-M   'P 1'
#
loop_
_entity.id
_entity.type
_entity.pdbx_description
1 polymer ?
#
loop_
_entity_poly.entity_id
_entity_poly.type
_entity_poly.pdbx_seq_one_letter_code
_entity_poly.pdbx_strand_id
1 'polypeptide(L)'
;LFAKMLRSPHPHARIKSIDLTQALKRPGVVAAMTGKDLPIPFGILPVSQDEESLCVDKVRMIGDPVAAVAAIDEETAESALEDIVVEYELLPSVLTIEDGLKSLEETEISKTQIHEYADSGNIHKQVALEFGDIETGFAEADHIREELYYYEGNTHLPIEQHSAVAQHGADGRITLWSSTQTPHYVHRALAKVLEMPASQIRVIATPVGGGFGGKTDPFQHEMVVCKLAMMTGRPVKLTLTREEVFYTHRGRHPVLMWVKAGMKSDGSITALHFRNFLDGGAYGSYGVASTYYTGALQTVTYPIANYKFEAMRVFTNKAPCGPKRGHGTPQPRFALEVLLDKFAEDLELDPAELRLRHLIPDNSKTVNHLTVTTNGLGECIHKVTEASRFQQRRTGSSLGKGFGLGCGSYLSGAGLPVYWNKMPHSGVQIKIDRGGGVTVFCGSTDIGQGSNS
;
A
#
# COMPACT_ATOMS: atom_id res chain seq x y z
N LEU A 1 -23.15 -21.21 -0.90
CA LEU A 1 -23.49 -20.24 -1.93
C LEU A 1 -22.22 -19.60 -2.47
N PHE A 2 -22.35 -19.05 -3.69
CA PHE A 2 -21.29 -18.28 -4.33
C PHE A 2 -21.75 -16.83 -4.48
N ALA A 3 -20.86 -15.88 -4.24
CA ALA A 3 -21.18 -14.47 -4.36
C ALA A 3 -20.31 -13.78 -5.41
N LYS A 4 -20.87 -12.77 -6.05
CA LYS A 4 -20.21 -11.85 -6.97
C LYS A 4 -20.63 -10.41 -6.64
N MET A 5 -19.77 -9.46 -6.98
CA MET A 5 -20.00 -8.03 -6.77
C MET A 5 -20.12 -7.30 -8.10
N LEU A 6 -21.19 -6.52 -8.26
CA LEU A 6 -21.30 -5.57 -9.36
C LEU A 6 -20.39 -4.38 -9.10
N ARG A 7 -19.60 -4.01 -10.09
CA ARG A 7 -18.62 -2.92 -9.99
C ARG A 7 -18.95 -1.76 -10.91
N SER A 8 -18.64 -0.57 -10.44
CA SER A 8 -18.84 0.66 -11.22
C SER A 8 -17.91 0.70 -12.43
N PRO A 9 -18.45 1.03 -13.62
CA PRO A 9 -17.63 1.34 -14.79
C PRO A 9 -17.14 2.80 -14.82
N HIS A 10 -17.56 3.62 -13.85
CA HIS A 10 -17.27 5.05 -13.82
C HIS A 10 -16.20 5.38 -12.77
N PRO A 11 -15.26 6.28 -13.08
CA PRO A 11 -14.22 6.68 -12.15
C PRO A 11 -14.74 7.59 -11.02
N HIS A 12 -15.81 8.37 -11.26
CA HIS A 12 -16.42 9.26 -10.28
C HIS A 12 -17.87 9.54 -10.64
N ALA A 13 -18.79 9.10 -9.80
CA ALA A 13 -20.20 9.31 -10.03
C ALA A 13 -21.01 9.22 -8.71
N ARG A 14 -22.15 9.93 -8.65
CA ARG A 14 -23.16 9.70 -7.62
C ARG A 14 -24.03 8.54 -8.03
N ILE A 15 -24.42 7.71 -7.07
CA ILE A 15 -25.41 6.64 -7.24
C ILE A 15 -26.78 7.25 -6.99
N LYS A 16 -27.63 7.31 -8.02
CA LYS A 16 -29.03 7.78 -7.92
C LYS A 16 -29.95 6.69 -7.41
N SER A 17 -29.84 5.50 -8.00
CA SER A 17 -30.65 4.34 -7.64
C SER A 17 -29.93 3.04 -8.00
N ILE A 18 -30.26 1.98 -7.27
CA ILE A 18 -29.88 0.59 -7.56
C ILE A 18 -31.14 -0.26 -7.50
N ASP A 19 -31.51 -0.90 -8.61
CA ASP A 19 -32.66 -1.83 -8.68
C ASP A 19 -32.18 -3.27 -8.76
N LEU A 20 -32.49 -4.07 -7.72
CA LEU A 20 -32.14 -5.49 -7.59
C LEU A 20 -33.32 -6.41 -8.01
N THR A 21 -34.44 -5.85 -8.44
CA THR A 21 -35.71 -6.58 -8.60
C THR A 21 -35.62 -7.75 -9.57
N GLN A 22 -34.93 -7.61 -10.70
CA GLN A 22 -34.79 -8.67 -11.69
C GLN A 22 -33.73 -9.71 -11.25
N ALA A 23 -32.63 -9.28 -10.67
CA ALA A 23 -31.62 -10.18 -10.12
C ALA A 23 -32.21 -11.13 -9.07
N LEU A 24 -33.04 -10.61 -8.16
CA LEU A 24 -33.72 -11.41 -7.13
C LEU A 24 -34.76 -12.40 -7.71
N LYS A 25 -35.28 -12.19 -8.92
CA LYS A 25 -36.19 -13.11 -9.59
C LYS A 25 -35.48 -14.21 -10.39
N ARG A 26 -34.21 -14.07 -10.64
CA ARG A 26 -33.43 -15.06 -11.41
C ARG A 26 -33.38 -16.38 -10.64
N PRO A 27 -33.74 -17.52 -11.28
CA PRO A 27 -33.67 -18.84 -10.65
C PRO A 27 -32.24 -19.11 -10.15
N GLY A 28 -32.14 -19.57 -8.90
CA GLY A 28 -30.83 -19.87 -8.27
C GLY A 28 -30.24 -18.71 -7.48
N VAL A 29 -30.69 -17.49 -7.64
CA VAL A 29 -30.31 -16.37 -6.77
C VAL A 29 -31.02 -16.50 -5.43
N VAL A 30 -30.28 -16.37 -4.34
CA VAL A 30 -30.75 -16.54 -2.96
C VAL A 30 -30.87 -15.22 -2.21
N ALA A 31 -29.92 -14.31 -2.46
CA ALA A 31 -29.92 -12.97 -1.87
C ALA A 31 -29.19 -11.98 -2.78
N ALA A 32 -29.55 -10.71 -2.66
CA ALA A 32 -28.80 -9.59 -3.22
C ALA A 32 -28.80 -8.45 -2.20
N MET A 33 -27.76 -7.59 -2.24
CA MET A 33 -27.58 -6.49 -1.31
C MET A 33 -26.92 -5.29 -1.97
N THR A 34 -27.08 -4.12 -1.33
CA THR A 34 -26.45 -2.85 -1.71
C THR A 34 -25.67 -2.27 -0.54
N GLY A 35 -25.03 -1.12 -0.72
CA GLY A 35 -24.31 -0.40 0.34
C GLY A 35 -25.20 -0.04 1.54
N LYS A 36 -26.51 0.10 1.35
CA LYS A 36 -27.47 0.38 2.45
C LYS A 36 -27.56 -0.74 3.48
N ASP A 37 -27.20 -1.97 3.11
CA ASP A 37 -27.19 -3.13 4.02
C ASP A 37 -25.92 -3.18 4.88
N LEU A 38 -24.86 -2.44 4.50
CA LEU A 38 -23.57 -2.29 5.22
C LEU A 38 -23.07 -0.83 5.11
N PRO A 39 -23.77 0.14 5.74
CA PRO A 39 -23.49 1.56 5.53
C PRO A 39 -22.24 2.09 6.28
N ILE A 40 -21.67 1.28 7.19
CA ILE A 40 -20.58 1.72 8.04
C ILE A 40 -19.24 1.58 7.30
N PRO A 41 -18.51 2.69 7.08
CA PRO A 41 -17.21 2.64 6.42
C PRO A 41 -16.15 2.00 7.31
N PHE A 42 -15.14 1.43 6.67
CA PHE A 42 -13.98 0.83 7.31
C PHE A 42 -12.66 1.34 6.71
N GLY A 43 -11.56 0.86 7.22
CA GLY A 43 -10.22 1.13 6.75
C GLY A 43 -9.19 0.53 7.70
N ILE A 44 -7.98 0.35 7.24
CA ILE A 44 -6.93 -0.26 8.04
C ILE A 44 -6.42 0.66 9.15
N LEU A 45 -6.26 1.96 8.86
CA LEU A 45 -5.81 2.96 9.82
C LEU A 45 -7.01 3.71 10.43
N PRO A 46 -6.96 4.04 11.74
CA PRO A 46 -8.02 4.83 12.38
C PRO A 46 -8.25 6.21 11.73
N VAL A 47 -7.21 6.76 11.10
CA VAL A 47 -7.23 8.09 10.46
C VAL A 47 -7.70 8.06 9.01
N SER A 48 -7.93 6.88 8.42
CA SER A 48 -8.35 6.69 7.03
C SER A 48 -9.38 5.55 6.98
N GLN A 49 -10.58 5.84 7.50
CA GLN A 49 -11.71 4.90 7.52
C GLN A 49 -12.75 5.33 6.48
N ASP A 50 -12.35 5.28 5.22
CA ASP A 50 -13.06 5.89 4.09
C ASP A 50 -13.57 4.88 3.04
N GLU A 51 -13.36 3.57 3.27
CA GLU A 51 -13.82 2.52 2.38
C GLU A 51 -15.20 2.02 2.79
N GLU A 52 -16.09 1.88 1.81
CA GLU A 52 -17.41 1.29 1.98
C GLU A 52 -17.39 -0.18 1.52
N SER A 53 -18.16 -1.05 2.18
CA SER A 53 -18.27 -2.47 1.77
C SER A 53 -18.89 -2.62 0.39
N LEU A 54 -19.89 -1.82 0.11
CA LEU A 54 -20.48 -1.50 -1.18
C LEU A 54 -20.79 -0.02 -1.15
N CYS A 55 -20.54 0.69 -2.24
CA CYS A 55 -20.77 2.13 -2.30
C CYS A 55 -22.23 2.49 -2.05
N VAL A 56 -22.46 3.45 -1.13
CA VAL A 56 -23.82 3.90 -0.77
C VAL A 56 -24.29 5.02 -1.68
N ASP A 57 -23.53 6.11 -1.75
CA ASP A 57 -23.94 7.33 -2.44
C ASP A 57 -23.02 7.73 -3.61
N LYS A 58 -21.75 7.32 -3.57
CA LYS A 58 -20.75 7.80 -4.53
C LYS A 58 -19.70 6.73 -4.83
N VAL A 59 -19.42 6.51 -6.11
CA VAL A 59 -18.27 5.74 -6.57
C VAL A 59 -17.10 6.70 -6.83
N ARG A 60 -15.90 6.26 -6.48
CA ARG A 60 -14.69 7.09 -6.49
C ARG A 60 -13.60 6.55 -7.42
N MET A 61 -13.80 5.32 -7.95
CA MET A 61 -12.90 4.71 -8.92
C MET A 61 -13.64 3.71 -9.81
N ILE A 62 -13.08 3.41 -10.97
CA ILE A 62 -13.53 2.26 -11.75
C ILE A 62 -13.26 0.99 -10.93
N GLY A 63 -14.26 0.14 -10.81
CA GLY A 63 -14.16 -1.09 -10.02
C GLY A 63 -14.69 -0.99 -8.58
N ASP A 64 -15.14 0.18 -8.13
CA ASP A 64 -15.85 0.30 -6.85
C ASP A 64 -17.07 -0.63 -6.82
N PRO A 65 -17.25 -1.47 -5.77
CA PRO A 65 -18.39 -2.36 -5.69
C PRO A 65 -19.65 -1.60 -5.27
N VAL A 66 -20.78 -1.84 -5.96
CA VAL A 66 -22.04 -1.12 -5.72
C VAL A 66 -23.18 -2.03 -5.27
N ALA A 67 -23.13 -3.31 -5.65
CA ALA A 67 -24.10 -4.33 -5.25
C ALA A 67 -23.40 -5.69 -5.18
N ALA A 68 -24.05 -6.66 -4.52
CA ALA A 68 -23.59 -8.04 -4.47
C ALA A 68 -24.76 -9.01 -4.54
N VAL A 69 -24.52 -10.20 -5.13
CA VAL A 69 -25.46 -11.29 -5.27
C VAL A 69 -24.88 -12.57 -4.68
N ALA A 70 -25.70 -13.36 -4.01
CA ALA A 70 -25.39 -14.74 -3.62
C ALA A 70 -26.31 -15.71 -4.35
N ALA A 71 -25.76 -16.71 -5.01
CA ALA A 71 -26.49 -17.72 -5.77
C ALA A 71 -25.99 -19.14 -5.48
N ILE A 72 -26.69 -20.14 -6.04
CA ILE A 72 -26.39 -21.57 -5.84
C ILE A 72 -25.05 -21.99 -6.46
N ASP A 73 -24.61 -21.31 -7.50
CA ASP A 73 -23.33 -21.51 -8.17
C ASP A 73 -22.75 -20.17 -8.66
N GLU A 74 -21.51 -20.20 -9.13
CA GLU A 74 -20.75 -19.03 -9.53
C GLU A 74 -21.26 -18.40 -10.84
N GLU A 75 -21.68 -19.21 -11.80
CA GLU A 75 -22.21 -18.77 -13.09
C GLU A 75 -23.53 -18.03 -12.93
N THR A 76 -24.43 -18.56 -12.08
CA THR A 76 -25.71 -17.91 -11.74
C THR A 76 -25.45 -16.58 -11.04
N ALA A 77 -24.50 -16.51 -10.09
CA ALA A 77 -24.15 -15.28 -9.40
C ALA A 77 -23.63 -14.22 -10.37
N GLU A 78 -22.77 -14.59 -11.31
CA GLU A 78 -22.18 -13.70 -12.31
C GLU A 78 -23.24 -13.19 -13.29
N SER A 79 -24.05 -14.09 -13.85
CA SER A 79 -25.15 -13.71 -14.75
C SER A 79 -26.20 -12.81 -14.09
N ALA A 80 -26.42 -12.96 -12.78
CA ALA A 80 -27.36 -12.12 -12.04
C ALA A 80 -26.90 -10.67 -11.90
N LEU A 81 -25.62 -10.37 -12.06
CA LEU A 81 -25.12 -8.99 -12.04
C LEU A 81 -25.64 -8.18 -13.24
N GLU A 82 -25.87 -8.83 -14.38
CA GLU A 82 -26.40 -8.19 -15.59
C GLU A 82 -27.87 -7.73 -15.42
N ASP A 83 -28.60 -8.32 -14.47
CA ASP A 83 -29.98 -7.96 -14.14
C ASP A 83 -30.10 -6.79 -13.17
N ILE A 84 -28.99 -6.30 -12.62
CA ILE A 84 -28.96 -5.16 -11.70
C ILE A 84 -28.85 -3.87 -12.50
N VAL A 85 -29.80 -2.97 -12.28
CA VAL A 85 -29.78 -1.65 -12.91
C VAL A 85 -29.28 -0.60 -11.93
N VAL A 86 -28.23 0.14 -12.32
CA VAL A 86 -27.71 1.25 -11.54
C VAL A 86 -27.79 2.53 -12.34
N GLU A 87 -28.40 3.55 -11.75
CA GLU A 87 -28.47 4.89 -12.32
C GLU A 87 -27.40 5.79 -11.71
N TYR A 88 -26.55 6.35 -12.56
CA TYR A 88 -25.43 7.21 -12.15
C TYR A 88 -25.58 8.65 -12.61
N GLU A 89 -25.10 9.58 -11.81
CA GLU A 89 -24.81 10.96 -12.20
C GLU A 89 -23.30 11.12 -12.23
N LEU A 90 -22.74 11.33 -13.44
CA LEU A 90 -21.29 11.46 -13.61
C LEU A 90 -20.77 12.73 -12.95
N LEU A 91 -19.61 12.63 -12.31
CA LEU A 91 -18.87 13.73 -11.72
C LEU A 91 -17.53 13.91 -12.43
N PRO A 92 -16.94 15.12 -12.39
CA PRO A 92 -15.58 15.34 -12.88
C PRO A 92 -14.59 14.43 -12.14
N SER A 93 -13.67 13.83 -12.86
CA SER A 93 -12.65 12.93 -12.29
C SER A 93 -11.27 13.58 -12.20
N VAL A 94 -10.54 13.25 -11.17
CA VAL A 94 -9.15 13.63 -10.92
C VAL A 94 -8.27 12.42 -11.22
N LEU A 95 -7.49 12.46 -12.29
CA LEU A 95 -6.74 11.31 -12.78
C LEU A 95 -5.22 11.45 -12.67
N THR A 96 -4.72 12.65 -12.37
CA THR A 96 -3.29 12.92 -12.22
C THR A 96 -2.99 13.59 -10.88
N ILE A 97 -1.73 13.55 -10.46
CA ILE A 97 -1.25 14.29 -9.29
C ILE A 97 -1.50 15.78 -9.50
N GLU A 98 -1.21 16.29 -10.70
CA GLU A 98 -1.36 17.69 -11.08
C GLU A 98 -2.82 18.16 -10.97
N ASP A 99 -3.77 17.34 -11.42
CA ASP A 99 -5.20 17.65 -11.30
C ASP A 99 -5.65 17.69 -9.84
N GLY A 100 -5.14 16.75 -9.03
CA GLY A 100 -5.40 16.73 -7.59
C GLY A 100 -4.81 17.95 -6.85
N LEU A 101 -3.65 18.44 -7.28
CA LEU A 101 -3.04 19.66 -6.74
C LEU A 101 -3.79 20.92 -7.16
N LYS A 102 -4.31 21.00 -8.38
CA LYS A 102 -5.14 22.14 -8.86
C LYS A 102 -6.40 22.33 -8.02
N SER A 103 -6.91 21.27 -7.39
CA SER A 103 -8.07 21.37 -6.50
C SER A 103 -7.86 22.32 -5.30
N LEU A 104 -6.62 22.72 -5.01
CA LEU A 104 -6.31 23.77 -4.01
C LEU A 104 -6.66 25.18 -4.49
N GLU A 105 -6.73 25.40 -5.80
CA GLU A 105 -6.97 26.72 -6.41
C GLU A 105 -8.43 26.90 -6.86
N GLU A 106 -9.22 25.82 -6.88
CA GLU A 106 -10.59 25.83 -7.39
C GLU A 106 -11.59 26.37 -6.36
N THR A 107 -12.44 27.29 -6.81
CA THR A 107 -13.56 27.84 -6.00
C THR A 107 -14.74 26.87 -5.86
N GLU A 108 -14.86 25.84 -6.71
CA GLU A 108 -15.89 24.79 -6.67
C GLU A 108 -15.31 23.41 -6.35
N ILE A 109 -14.54 23.30 -5.28
CA ILE A 109 -13.89 22.06 -4.82
C ILE A 109 -14.89 20.90 -4.66
N SER A 110 -16.14 21.16 -4.33
CA SER A 110 -17.16 20.14 -4.02
C SER A 110 -17.45 19.16 -5.16
N LYS A 111 -17.16 19.50 -6.41
CA LYS A 111 -17.40 18.61 -7.58
C LYS A 111 -16.25 17.65 -7.87
N THR A 112 -15.00 18.07 -7.60
CA THR A 112 -13.78 17.29 -7.84
C THR A 112 -13.27 16.60 -6.58
N GLN A 113 -13.76 16.99 -5.40
CA GLN A 113 -13.33 16.44 -4.12
C GLN A 113 -13.76 14.98 -3.95
N ILE A 114 -12.77 14.11 -3.74
CA ILE A 114 -12.98 12.67 -3.58
C ILE A 114 -13.47 12.35 -2.17
N HIS A 115 -12.84 12.95 -1.14
CA HIS A 115 -13.23 12.80 0.27
C HIS A 115 -13.28 14.14 0.99
N GLU A 116 -14.31 14.35 1.80
CA GLU A 116 -14.50 15.57 2.58
C GLU A 116 -13.50 15.72 3.74
N TYR A 117 -12.92 14.63 4.22
CA TYR A 117 -11.96 14.63 5.33
C TYR A 117 -10.50 14.92 4.91
N ALA A 118 -10.22 15.12 3.62
CA ALA A 118 -8.89 15.47 3.14
C ALA A 118 -8.37 16.75 3.81
N ASP A 119 -7.04 16.85 4.03
CA ASP A 119 -6.41 18.03 4.67
C ASP A 119 -6.76 19.33 3.93
N SER A 120 -6.81 19.26 2.58
CA SER A 120 -7.27 20.36 1.71
C SER A 120 -7.55 19.81 0.30
N GLY A 121 -8.70 20.12 -0.28
CA GLY A 121 -9.08 19.66 -1.61
C GLY A 121 -8.95 18.14 -1.75
N ASN A 122 -8.02 17.68 -2.58
CA ASN A 122 -7.68 16.27 -2.74
C ASN A 122 -6.34 15.88 -2.08
N ILE A 123 -5.79 16.69 -1.20
CA ILE A 123 -4.58 16.37 -0.42
C ILE A 123 -4.97 15.46 0.75
N HIS A 124 -4.61 14.19 0.66
CA HIS A 124 -4.87 13.23 1.74
C HIS A 124 -3.96 13.47 2.95
N LYS A 125 -2.67 13.72 2.71
CA LYS A 125 -1.67 13.92 3.76
C LYS A 125 -0.51 14.75 3.27
N GLN A 126 -0.08 15.68 4.12
CA GLN A 126 1.14 16.47 3.92
C GLN A 126 2.10 16.23 5.08
N VAL A 127 3.39 16.16 4.78
CA VAL A 127 4.49 15.97 5.73
C VAL A 127 5.64 16.89 5.36
N ALA A 128 6.24 17.53 6.36
CA ALA A 128 7.49 18.27 6.21
C ALA A 128 8.37 18.00 7.43
N LEU A 129 9.59 17.53 7.21
CA LEU A 129 10.56 17.16 8.24
C LEU A 129 11.94 17.65 7.82
N GLU A 130 12.71 18.17 8.78
CA GLU A 130 14.09 18.60 8.57
C GLU A 130 14.96 18.12 9.72
N PHE A 131 16.14 17.61 9.40
CA PHE A 131 17.14 17.09 10.32
C PHE A 131 18.51 17.68 9.95
N GLY A 132 19.17 18.32 10.90
CA GLY A 132 20.34 19.17 10.65
C GLY A 132 19.93 20.55 10.12
N ASP A 133 20.78 21.15 9.32
CA ASP A 133 20.59 22.47 8.67
C ASP A 133 20.82 22.33 7.16
N ILE A 134 19.71 22.30 6.41
CA ILE A 134 19.79 22.01 4.96
C ILE A 134 20.49 23.12 4.18
N GLU A 135 20.32 24.38 4.57
CA GLU A 135 20.96 25.51 3.89
C GLU A 135 22.47 25.51 4.10
N THR A 136 22.94 25.28 5.34
CA THR A 136 24.36 25.09 5.65
C THR A 136 24.93 23.91 4.86
N GLY A 137 24.19 22.78 4.79
CA GLY A 137 24.62 21.61 4.03
C GLY A 137 24.80 21.88 2.53
N PHE A 138 23.94 22.69 1.92
CA PHE A 138 24.11 23.10 0.51
C PHE A 138 25.24 24.12 0.34
N ALA A 139 25.45 25.02 1.29
CA ALA A 139 26.53 25.99 1.25
C ALA A 139 27.93 25.32 1.34
N GLU A 140 28.02 24.17 2.01
CA GLU A 140 29.27 23.39 2.14
C GLU A 140 29.54 22.45 0.95
N ALA A 141 28.61 22.30 0.00
CA ALA A 141 28.77 21.42 -1.12
C ALA A 141 29.65 22.01 -2.21
N ASP A 142 30.57 21.19 -2.76
CA ASP A 142 31.35 21.55 -3.96
C ASP A 142 30.53 21.32 -5.24
N HIS A 143 29.63 20.33 -5.22
CA HIS A 143 28.76 19.94 -6.33
C HIS A 143 27.32 19.90 -5.85
N ILE A 144 26.40 20.47 -6.64
CA ILE A 144 24.96 20.43 -6.39
C ILE A 144 24.26 19.91 -7.63
N ARG A 145 23.37 18.92 -7.44
CA ARG A 145 22.45 18.46 -8.45
C ARG A 145 21.02 18.62 -7.99
N GLU A 146 20.16 19.03 -8.92
CA GLU A 146 18.73 19.21 -8.72
C GLU A 146 18.00 18.58 -9.89
N GLU A 147 17.17 17.58 -9.64
CA GLU A 147 16.61 16.73 -10.68
C GLU A 147 15.16 16.34 -10.36
N LEU A 148 14.38 16.03 -11.41
CA LEU A 148 13.02 15.52 -11.31
C LEU A 148 12.99 14.07 -11.77
N TYR A 149 12.39 13.21 -10.93
CA TYR A 149 12.23 11.78 -11.19
C TYR A 149 10.78 11.38 -11.09
N TYR A 150 10.35 10.46 -11.93
CA TYR A 150 9.06 9.80 -11.82
C TYR A 150 9.23 8.30 -11.67
N TYR A 151 8.58 7.73 -10.66
CA TYR A 151 8.53 6.29 -10.45
C TYR A 151 7.12 5.81 -10.75
N GLU A 152 6.98 4.91 -11.71
CA GLU A 152 5.71 4.31 -12.10
C GLU A 152 5.17 3.37 -11.03
N GLY A 153 3.86 3.38 -10.84
CA GLY A 153 3.18 2.44 -9.95
C GLY A 153 3.24 1.00 -10.49
N ASN A 154 3.21 0.04 -9.59
CA ASN A 154 3.11 -1.37 -9.96
C ASN A 154 2.26 -2.18 -8.98
N THR A 155 1.78 -3.33 -9.43
CA THR A 155 0.94 -4.23 -8.66
C THR A 155 1.73 -5.38 -8.02
N HIS A 156 1.10 -6.08 -7.05
CA HIS A 156 1.67 -7.24 -6.34
C HIS A 156 1.63 -8.52 -7.17
N LEU A 157 0.56 -8.72 -7.93
CA LEU A 157 0.29 -9.92 -8.74
C LEU A 157 0.54 -11.24 -7.98
N PRO A 158 -0.07 -11.47 -6.80
CA PRO A 158 0.00 -12.80 -6.19
C PRO A 158 -0.70 -13.80 -7.11
N ILE A 159 -0.16 -15.02 -7.20
CA ILE A 159 -0.76 -16.08 -8.03
C ILE A 159 -2.17 -16.40 -7.54
N GLU A 160 -2.35 -16.50 -6.23
CA GLU A 160 -3.68 -16.63 -5.60
C GLU A 160 -4.42 -15.30 -5.63
N GLN A 161 -5.65 -15.29 -6.17
CA GLN A 161 -6.57 -14.15 -6.07
C GLN A 161 -7.07 -13.98 -4.63
N HIS A 162 -7.64 -12.81 -4.32
CA HIS A 162 -8.33 -12.58 -3.07
C HIS A 162 -9.57 -13.46 -2.98
N SER A 163 -9.71 -14.19 -1.88
CA SER A 163 -10.83 -15.12 -1.69
C SER A 163 -11.23 -15.17 -0.23
N ALA A 164 -12.53 -15.29 0.01
CA ALA A 164 -13.09 -15.43 1.35
C ALA A 164 -14.29 -16.37 1.37
N VAL A 165 -14.45 -17.08 2.49
CA VAL A 165 -15.62 -17.88 2.81
C VAL A 165 -16.12 -17.48 4.19
N ALA A 166 -17.41 -17.17 4.31
CA ALA A 166 -18.03 -16.87 5.60
C ALA A 166 -19.13 -17.86 5.94
N GLN A 167 -19.27 -18.16 7.22
CA GLN A 167 -20.34 -18.96 7.78
C GLN A 167 -20.91 -18.26 9.02
N HIS A 168 -22.24 -18.12 9.05
CA HIS A 168 -22.98 -17.68 10.21
C HIS A 168 -23.55 -18.92 10.92
N GLY A 169 -23.12 -19.15 12.18
CA GLY A 169 -23.53 -20.29 12.97
C GLY A 169 -24.89 -20.07 13.66
N ALA A 170 -25.55 -21.16 14.04
CA ALA A 170 -26.82 -21.10 14.79
C ALA A 170 -26.67 -20.43 16.18
N ASP A 171 -25.43 -20.33 16.68
CA ASP A 171 -25.06 -19.63 17.91
C ASP A 171 -24.87 -18.11 17.72
N GLY A 172 -25.16 -17.60 16.52
CA GLY A 172 -25.01 -16.18 16.16
C GLY A 172 -23.56 -15.74 15.88
N ARG A 173 -22.60 -16.65 15.83
CA ARG A 173 -21.19 -16.33 15.55
C ARG A 173 -20.90 -16.36 14.07
N ILE A 174 -19.99 -15.48 13.64
CA ILE A 174 -19.42 -15.46 12.29
C ILE A 174 -18.04 -16.11 12.32
N THR A 175 -17.80 -17.04 11.41
CA THR A 175 -16.45 -17.51 11.07
C THR A 175 -16.16 -17.12 9.62
N LEU A 176 -15.05 -16.39 9.44
CA LEU A 176 -14.52 -16.00 8.14
C LEU A 176 -13.17 -16.70 7.90
N TRP A 177 -13.06 -17.43 6.80
CA TRP A 177 -11.78 -17.89 6.24
C TRP A 177 -11.41 -16.95 5.11
N SER A 178 -10.23 -16.32 5.18
CA SER A 178 -9.78 -15.35 4.19
C SER A 178 -8.31 -15.52 3.83
N SER A 179 -7.99 -15.26 2.57
CA SER A 179 -6.61 -15.15 2.09
C SER A 179 -6.03 -13.77 2.46
N THR A 180 -5.86 -13.51 3.75
CA THR A 180 -5.40 -12.25 4.32
C THR A 180 -4.03 -12.36 4.98
N GLN A 181 -3.23 -11.28 4.92
CA GLN A 181 -1.98 -11.13 5.67
C GLN A 181 -2.21 -10.66 7.12
N THR A 182 -3.38 -10.11 7.40
CA THR A 182 -3.66 -9.34 8.61
C THR A 182 -5.01 -9.71 9.23
N PRO A 183 -5.19 -10.95 9.71
CA PRO A 183 -6.49 -11.41 10.22
C PRO A 183 -7.04 -10.53 11.36
N HIS A 184 -6.17 -9.90 12.17
CA HIS A 184 -6.60 -9.02 13.24
C HIS A 184 -7.19 -7.68 12.73
N TYR A 185 -6.70 -7.15 11.61
CA TYR A 185 -7.28 -5.95 11.00
C TYR A 185 -8.65 -6.27 10.38
N VAL A 186 -8.75 -7.40 9.68
CA VAL A 186 -10.03 -7.88 9.14
C VAL A 186 -11.05 -8.11 10.27
N HIS A 187 -10.63 -8.77 11.36
CA HIS A 187 -11.47 -8.98 12.53
C HIS A 187 -12.01 -7.67 13.13
N ARG A 188 -11.16 -6.67 13.28
CA ARG A 188 -11.56 -5.36 13.80
C ARG A 188 -12.52 -4.63 12.85
N ALA A 189 -12.26 -4.69 11.54
CA ALA A 189 -13.13 -4.08 10.53
C ALA A 189 -14.50 -4.75 10.51
N LEU A 190 -14.56 -6.09 10.55
CA LEU A 190 -15.81 -6.84 10.63
C LEU A 190 -16.64 -6.48 11.86
N ALA A 191 -16.02 -6.39 13.04
CA ALA A 191 -16.73 -6.02 14.27
C ALA A 191 -17.40 -4.65 14.13
N LYS A 192 -16.74 -3.70 13.48
CA LYS A 192 -17.28 -2.36 13.21
C LYS A 192 -18.40 -2.39 12.17
N VAL A 193 -18.14 -2.98 10.99
CA VAL A 193 -19.06 -2.95 9.84
C VAL A 193 -20.31 -3.75 10.08
N LEU A 194 -20.21 -4.90 10.77
CA LEU A 194 -21.35 -5.76 11.09
C LEU A 194 -22.07 -5.35 12.40
N GLU A 195 -21.52 -4.36 13.12
CA GLU A 195 -22.03 -3.93 14.44
C GLU A 195 -22.16 -5.11 15.44
N MET A 196 -21.16 -6.02 15.39
CA MET A 196 -21.13 -7.22 16.21
C MET A 196 -20.04 -7.16 17.26
N PRO A 197 -20.27 -7.73 18.46
CA PRO A 197 -19.20 -7.92 19.42
C PRO A 197 -18.03 -8.71 18.81
N ALA A 198 -16.80 -8.22 18.99
CA ALA A 198 -15.60 -8.87 18.47
C ALA A 198 -15.47 -10.34 18.89
N SER A 199 -15.95 -10.69 20.11
CA SER A 199 -15.99 -12.06 20.62
C SER A 199 -16.90 -13.04 19.84
N GLN A 200 -17.79 -12.53 19.02
CA GLN A 200 -18.69 -13.32 18.15
C GLN A 200 -18.13 -13.52 16.74
N ILE A 201 -16.96 -12.96 16.45
CA ILE A 201 -16.33 -13.04 15.13
C ILE A 201 -15.02 -13.83 15.25
N ARG A 202 -14.82 -14.78 14.35
CA ARG A 202 -13.58 -15.53 14.20
C ARG A 202 -13.06 -15.35 12.78
N VAL A 203 -11.83 -14.85 12.63
CA VAL A 203 -11.12 -14.75 11.38
C VAL A 203 -9.99 -15.78 11.34
N ILE A 204 -9.95 -16.58 10.29
CA ILE A 204 -8.95 -17.62 10.05
C ILE A 204 -8.20 -17.24 8.78
N ALA A 205 -6.93 -16.88 8.94
CA ALA A 205 -6.03 -16.78 7.79
C ALA A 205 -5.74 -18.20 7.27
N THR A 206 -6.11 -18.46 6.03
CA THR A 206 -5.80 -19.72 5.35
C THR A 206 -4.34 -19.73 4.90
N PRO A 207 -3.75 -20.87 4.48
CA PRO A 207 -2.51 -20.83 3.73
C PRO A 207 -2.63 -19.88 2.54
N VAL A 208 -1.76 -18.87 2.46
CA VAL A 208 -1.89 -17.77 1.49
C VAL A 208 -0.91 -17.97 0.35
N GLY A 209 -1.41 -17.97 -0.87
CA GLY A 209 -0.65 -18.12 -2.12
C GLY A 209 0.04 -16.84 -2.59
N GLY A 210 0.69 -16.11 -1.64
CA GLY A 210 1.38 -14.84 -1.85
C GLY A 210 0.51 -13.62 -1.52
N GLY A 211 1.15 -12.57 -1.02
CA GLY A 211 0.45 -11.31 -0.67
C GLY A 211 1.28 -10.08 -1.02
N PHE A 212 2.56 -10.07 -0.65
CA PHE A 212 3.53 -8.98 -0.92
C PHE A 212 3.07 -7.59 -0.48
N GLY A 213 2.15 -7.52 0.49
CA GLY A 213 1.46 -6.31 0.92
C GLY A 213 0.06 -6.12 0.33
N GLY A 214 -0.28 -6.81 -0.77
CA GLY A 214 -1.57 -6.65 -1.47
C GLY A 214 -2.78 -7.24 -0.75
N LYS A 215 -2.55 -8.05 0.30
CA LYS A 215 -3.60 -8.64 1.14
C LYS A 215 -3.52 -8.14 2.58
N THR A 216 -2.98 -6.92 2.79
CA THR A 216 -2.79 -6.32 4.11
C THR A 216 -4.04 -5.59 4.60
N ASP A 217 -4.73 -4.88 3.72
CA ASP A 217 -5.94 -4.15 4.10
C ASP A 217 -7.11 -5.14 4.31
N PRO A 218 -8.09 -4.82 5.14
CA PRO A 218 -9.43 -5.40 5.03
C PRO A 218 -10.03 -5.03 3.67
N PHE A 219 -10.76 -5.95 3.05
CA PHE A 219 -11.35 -5.72 1.73
C PHE A 219 -12.87 -5.92 1.72
N GLN A 220 -13.53 -5.30 0.77
CA GLN A 220 -14.97 -5.32 0.59
C GLN A 220 -15.55 -6.74 0.53
N HIS A 221 -14.90 -7.66 -0.20
CA HIS A 221 -15.38 -9.04 -0.37
C HIS A 221 -15.49 -9.78 0.98
N GLU A 222 -14.65 -9.47 1.97
CA GLU A 222 -14.68 -10.07 3.30
C GLU A 222 -15.92 -9.62 4.09
N MET A 223 -16.28 -8.34 3.98
CA MET A 223 -17.48 -7.79 4.61
C MET A 223 -18.76 -8.32 3.96
N VAL A 224 -18.76 -8.35 2.61
CA VAL A 224 -19.91 -8.79 1.79
C VAL A 224 -20.25 -10.25 2.05
N VAL A 225 -19.27 -11.18 2.06
CA VAL A 225 -19.56 -12.61 2.30
C VAL A 225 -20.09 -12.86 3.71
N CYS A 226 -19.62 -12.10 4.71
CA CYS A 226 -20.14 -12.20 6.07
C CYS A 226 -21.62 -11.76 6.15
N LYS A 227 -21.95 -10.61 5.54
CA LYS A 227 -23.35 -10.12 5.52
C LYS A 227 -24.27 -11.05 4.76
N LEU A 228 -23.86 -11.53 3.59
CA LEU A 228 -24.64 -12.49 2.80
C LEU A 228 -24.83 -13.83 3.55
N ALA A 229 -23.81 -14.29 4.28
CA ALA A 229 -23.96 -15.49 5.13
C ALA A 229 -24.97 -15.28 6.26
N MET A 230 -25.02 -14.08 6.86
CA MET A 230 -26.05 -13.72 7.86
C MET A 230 -27.45 -13.66 7.24
N MET A 231 -27.59 -13.04 6.05
CA MET A 231 -28.88 -12.91 5.37
C MET A 231 -29.46 -14.24 4.93
N THR A 232 -28.62 -15.18 4.51
CA THR A 232 -29.05 -16.45 3.92
C THR A 232 -29.06 -17.62 4.91
N GLY A 233 -28.36 -17.50 6.05
CA GLY A 233 -28.12 -18.60 6.99
C GLY A 233 -27.27 -19.74 6.39
N ARG A 234 -26.58 -19.51 5.28
CA ARG A 234 -25.78 -20.49 4.54
C ARG A 234 -24.35 -20.00 4.37
N PRO A 235 -23.35 -20.92 4.28
CA PRO A 235 -22.00 -20.50 3.92
C PRO A 235 -21.96 -19.81 2.56
N VAL A 236 -21.18 -18.70 2.46
CA VAL A 236 -21.03 -17.92 1.24
C VAL A 236 -19.55 -17.78 0.91
N LYS A 237 -19.17 -18.06 -0.35
CA LYS A 237 -17.83 -17.91 -0.90
C LYS A 237 -17.80 -16.81 -1.95
N LEU A 238 -16.75 -15.98 -1.94
CA LEU A 238 -16.44 -15.05 -3.01
C LEU A 238 -14.96 -15.11 -3.33
N THR A 239 -14.63 -15.24 -4.61
CA THR A 239 -13.27 -15.16 -5.13
C THR A 239 -13.26 -14.08 -6.21
N LEU A 240 -12.33 -13.12 -6.10
CA LEU A 240 -12.13 -12.09 -7.12
C LEU A 240 -11.57 -12.74 -8.38
N THR A 241 -11.97 -12.24 -9.55
CA THR A 241 -11.29 -12.58 -10.82
C THR A 241 -9.90 -11.97 -10.86
N ARG A 242 -9.06 -12.40 -11.80
CA ARG A 242 -7.75 -11.79 -11.99
C ARG A 242 -7.86 -10.31 -12.38
N GLU A 243 -8.83 -9.96 -13.19
CA GLU A 243 -9.13 -8.60 -13.58
C GLU A 243 -9.52 -7.75 -12.37
N GLU A 244 -10.45 -8.24 -11.54
CA GLU A 244 -10.84 -7.55 -10.31
C GLU A 244 -9.65 -7.30 -9.37
N VAL A 245 -8.68 -8.23 -9.28
CA VAL A 245 -7.47 -8.02 -8.48
C VAL A 245 -6.66 -6.83 -8.98
N PHE A 246 -6.63 -6.54 -10.29
CA PHE A 246 -5.87 -5.41 -10.83
C PHE A 246 -6.42 -4.04 -10.39
N TYR A 247 -7.70 -3.88 -10.21
CA TYR A 247 -8.29 -2.59 -9.83
C TYR A 247 -8.83 -2.52 -8.41
N THR A 248 -8.82 -3.60 -7.63
CA THR A 248 -9.29 -3.56 -6.24
C THR A 248 -8.21 -3.69 -5.18
N HIS A 249 -7.04 -4.26 -5.50
CA HIS A 249 -5.95 -4.40 -4.54
C HIS A 249 -5.17 -3.10 -4.38
N ARG A 250 -4.26 -3.07 -3.38
CA ARG A 250 -3.44 -1.89 -3.05
C ARG A 250 -2.09 -1.95 -3.76
N GLY A 251 -1.89 -1.12 -4.79
CA GLY A 251 -0.65 -1.04 -5.56
C GLY A 251 0.45 -0.22 -4.89
N ARG A 252 1.62 -0.17 -5.53
CA ARG A 252 2.67 0.77 -5.19
C ARG A 252 2.31 2.14 -5.73
N HIS A 253 2.47 3.17 -4.91
CA HIS A 253 2.24 4.56 -5.32
C HIS A 253 3.13 4.94 -6.50
N PRO A 254 2.59 5.50 -7.60
CA PRO A 254 3.35 6.36 -8.49
C PRO A 254 3.84 7.58 -7.70
N VAL A 255 5.07 8.01 -7.91
CA VAL A 255 5.64 9.16 -7.19
C VAL A 255 6.41 10.06 -8.13
N LEU A 256 6.04 11.33 -8.16
CA LEU A 256 6.84 12.40 -8.73
C LEU A 256 7.75 12.94 -7.65
N MET A 257 9.07 12.95 -7.90
CA MET A 257 10.08 13.30 -6.91
C MET A 257 10.97 14.40 -7.45
N TRP A 258 10.94 15.55 -6.79
CA TRP A 258 11.98 16.55 -6.93
C TRP A 258 13.07 16.26 -5.88
N VAL A 259 14.32 16.17 -6.33
CA VAL A 259 15.46 15.84 -5.47
C VAL A 259 16.58 16.83 -5.70
N LYS A 260 17.07 17.43 -4.62
CA LYS A 260 18.27 18.24 -4.61
C LYS A 260 19.28 17.64 -3.64
N ALA A 261 20.51 17.44 -4.10
CA ALA A 261 21.58 16.92 -3.25
C ALA A 261 22.86 17.75 -3.41
N GLY A 262 23.58 17.89 -2.31
CA GLY A 262 24.90 18.50 -2.24
C GLY A 262 25.95 17.45 -1.90
N MET A 263 27.13 17.52 -2.55
CA MET A 263 28.23 16.59 -2.39
C MET A 263 29.57 17.34 -2.39
N LYS A 264 30.50 16.90 -1.54
CA LYS A 264 31.92 17.38 -1.59
C LYS A 264 32.71 16.65 -2.67
N SER A 265 33.82 17.20 -3.06
CA SER A 265 34.74 16.59 -4.05
C SER A 265 35.28 15.22 -3.62
N ASP A 266 35.28 14.89 -2.32
CA ASP A 266 35.61 13.55 -1.82
C ASP A 266 34.45 12.53 -1.94
N GLY A 267 33.25 12.97 -2.35
CA GLY A 267 32.05 12.17 -2.48
C GLY A 267 31.13 12.16 -1.25
N SER A 268 31.45 12.91 -0.19
CA SER A 268 30.61 13.02 1.01
C SER A 268 29.31 13.78 0.71
N ILE A 269 28.17 13.25 1.12
CA ILE A 269 26.86 13.89 0.95
C ILE A 269 26.67 14.92 2.08
N THR A 270 26.63 16.19 1.73
CA THR A 270 26.46 17.31 2.68
C THR A 270 25.00 17.62 2.94
N ALA A 271 24.14 17.50 1.92
CA ALA A 271 22.74 17.81 2.00
C ALA A 271 21.92 16.90 1.07
N LEU A 272 20.70 16.56 1.49
CA LEU A 272 19.72 15.85 0.67
C LEU A 272 18.33 16.40 0.96
N HIS A 273 17.65 16.89 -0.07
CA HIS A 273 16.28 17.39 0.01
C HIS A 273 15.38 16.67 -0.99
N PHE A 274 14.34 16.02 -0.48
CA PHE A 274 13.27 15.42 -1.28
C PHE A 274 11.97 16.20 -1.16
N ARG A 275 11.28 16.39 -2.30
CA ARG A 275 9.87 16.74 -2.36
C ARG A 275 9.14 15.67 -3.17
N ASN A 276 8.29 14.90 -2.51
CA ASN A 276 7.62 13.73 -3.07
C ASN A 276 6.11 13.97 -3.20
N PHE A 277 5.57 13.78 -4.39
CA PHE A 277 4.15 13.83 -4.66
C PHE A 277 3.66 12.43 -5.01
N LEU A 278 2.82 11.85 -4.15
CA LEU A 278 2.35 10.47 -4.28
C LEU A 278 0.94 10.44 -4.85
N ASP A 279 0.72 9.70 -5.93
CA ASP A 279 -0.62 9.34 -6.37
C ASP A 279 -1.19 8.29 -5.39
N GLY A 280 -2.22 8.66 -4.66
CA GLY A 280 -2.81 7.84 -3.60
C GLY A 280 -3.92 6.92 -4.07
N GLY A 281 -4.47 7.15 -5.26
CA GLY A 281 -5.72 6.52 -5.65
C GLY A 281 -6.91 7.03 -4.85
N ALA A 282 -8.03 6.33 -4.94
CA ALA A 282 -9.34 6.80 -4.46
C ALA A 282 -9.55 6.69 -2.94
N TYR A 283 -8.72 5.94 -2.22
CA TYR A 283 -8.92 5.67 -0.78
C TYR A 283 -7.64 5.80 0.03
N GLY A 284 -7.81 6.03 1.34
CA GLY A 284 -6.70 6.24 2.26
C GLY A 284 -5.79 5.03 2.42
N SER A 285 -6.34 3.82 2.58
CA SER A 285 -5.58 2.60 2.80
C SER A 285 -4.48 2.80 3.87
N TYR A 286 -3.30 2.25 3.68
CA TYR A 286 -2.10 2.50 4.50
C TYR A 286 -1.29 3.73 4.02
N GLY A 287 -1.93 4.62 3.24
CA GLY A 287 -1.26 5.69 2.50
C GLY A 287 -0.61 6.76 3.37
N VAL A 288 -1.17 7.08 4.55
CA VAL A 288 -0.52 7.98 5.51
C VAL A 288 0.88 7.48 5.88
N ALA A 289 1.01 6.20 6.21
CA ALA A 289 2.31 5.62 6.49
C ALA A 289 3.23 5.63 5.26
N SER A 290 2.68 5.33 4.05
CA SER A 290 3.46 5.42 2.81
C SER A 290 4.09 6.79 2.61
N THR A 291 3.35 7.86 2.93
CA THR A 291 3.85 9.24 2.82
C THR A 291 5.11 9.46 3.66
N TYR A 292 5.13 8.96 4.90
CA TYR A 292 6.31 9.00 5.76
C TYR A 292 7.42 8.06 5.28
N TYR A 293 7.10 6.85 4.83
CA TYR A 293 8.07 5.86 4.39
C TYR A 293 8.90 6.32 3.18
N THR A 294 8.37 7.19 2.33
CA THR A 294 9.15 7.74 1.19
C THR A 294 10.30 8.63 1.63
N GLY A 295 10.33 9.10 2.88
CA GLY A 295 11.45 9.88 3.44
C GLY A 295 12.33 9.12 4.42
N ALA A 296 11.77 8.13 5.12
CA ALA A 296 12.35 7.61 6.35
C ALA A 296 13.72 6.93 6.19
N LEU A 297 13.88 6.08 5.18
CA LEU A 297 15.00 5.15 5.06
C LEU A 297 16.09 5.61 4.07
N GLN A 298 16.09 6.87 3.64
CA GLN A 298 17.11 7.34 2.70
C GLN A 298 18.47 7.48 3.37
N THR A 299 18.49 7.72 4.66
CA THR A 299 19.67 7.98 5.48
C THR A 299 20.37 6.72 6.01
N VAL A 300 19.80 5.52 5.88
CA VAL A 300 20.34 4.29 6.47
C VAL A 300 21.36 3.56 5.59
N THR A 301 21.59 4.03 4.39
CA THR A 301 22.56 3.44 3.44
C THR A 301 23.84 4.24 3.39
N TYR A 302 23.70 5.56 3.36
CA TYR A 302 24.81 6.51 3.28
C TYR A 302 24.69 7.54 4.41
N PRO A 303 25.79 7.98 5.03
CA PRO A 303 25.78 9.11 5.95
C PRO A 303 25.33 10.37 5.21
N ILE A 304 24.27 10.99 5.71
CA ILE A 304 23.74 12.25 5.21
C ILE A 304 23.74 13.22 6.39
N ALA A 305 24.50 14.30 6.27
CA ALA A 305 24.68 15.24 7.38
C ALA A 305 23.44 16.12 7.61
N ASN A 306 22.81 16.57 6.52
CA ASN A 306 21.62 17.43 6.56
C ASN A 306 20.56 16.88 5.63
N TYR A 307 19.36 16.65 6.17
CA TYR A 307 18.29 15.97 5.45
C TYR A 307 16.94 16.70 5.61
N LYS A 308 16.35 17.09 4.48
CA LYS A 308 15.02 17.66 4.43
C LYS A 308 14.09 16.78 3.58
N PHE A 309 12.89 16.57 4.08
CA PHE A 309 11.90 15.73 3.44
C PHE A 309 10.53 16.38 3.49
N GLU A 310 9.93 16.56 2.33
CA GLU A 310 8.56 17.03 2.16
C GLU A 310 7.80 16.02 1.31
N ALA A 311 6.57 15.70 1.68
CA ALA A 311 5.75 14.80 0.89
C ALA A 311 4.27 15.19 0.93
N MET A 312 3.59 15.03 -0.21
CA MET A 312 2.14 15.13 -0.32
C MET A 312 1.59 13.86 -0.96
N ARG A 313 0.56 13.30 -0.35
CA ARG A 313 -0.23 12.23 -0.94
C ARG A 313 -1.55 12.79 -1.42
N VAL A 314 -1.84 12.59 -2.69
CA VAL A 314 -2.98 13.17 -3.39
C VAL A 314 -3.99 12.06 -3.69
N PHE A 315 -5.27 12.30 -3.42
CA PHE A 315 -6.34 11.43 -3.89
C PHE A 315 -6.56 11.60 -5.40
N THR A 316 -6.79 10.49 -6.08
CA THR A 316 -7.15 10.42 -7.49
C THR A 316 -8.25 9.37 -7.70
N ASN A 317 -9.04 9.47 -8.77
CA ASN A 317 -10.09 8.51 -9.08
C ASN A 317 -9.53 7.21 -9.74
N LYS A 318 -8.47 6.66 -9.15
CA LYS A 318 -7.79 5.42 -9.55
C LYS A 318 -7.83 4.38 -8.45
N ALA A 319 -7.40 3.15 -8.77
CA ALA A 319 -7.22 2.11 -7.77
C ALA A 319 -6.32 2.59 -6.61
N PRO A 320 -6.68 2.32 -5.35
CA PRO A 320 -5.94 2.82 -4.21
C PRO A 320 -4.53 2.26 -4.15
N CYS A 321 -3.60 3.08 -3.66
CA CYS A 321 -2.23 2.69 -3.40
C CYS A 321 -2.00 2.46 -1.91
N GLY A 322 -1.21 1.43 -1.57
CA GLY A 322 -0.94 1.04 -0.19
C GLY A 322 0.36 0.28 -0.03
N PRO A 323 0.42 -0.68 0.93
CA PRO A 323 1.62 -1.46 1.19
C PRO A 323 1.99 -2.34 -0.01
N LYS A 324 3.22 -2.21 -0.48
CA LYS A 324 3.79 -3.12 -1.48
C LYS A 324 5.24 -3.37 -1.12
N ARG A 325 5.70 -4.61 -1.20
CA ARG A 325 7.05 -5.10 -0.86
C ARG A 325 8.12 -4.01 -0.95
N GLY A 326 8.73 -3.63 0.21
CA GLY A 326 9.55 -2.43 0.32
C GLY A 326 8.70 -1.14 0.45
N HIS A 327 7.62 -1.16 1.25
CA HIS A 327 6.61 -0.11 1.38
C HIS A 327 7.21 1.32 1.43
N GLY A 328 6.93 2.15 0.41
CA GLY A 328 7.36 3.54 0.29
C GLY A 328 8.83 3.78 -0.08
N THR A 329 9.74 2.81 0.08
CA THR A 329 11.18 3.05 -0.03
C THR A 329 11.80 2.91 -1.44
N PRO A 330 11.34 2.04 -2.35
CA PRO A 330 11.97 1.88 -3.67
C PRO A 330 11.92 3.14 -4.53
N GLN A 331 10.84 3.93 -4.43
CA GLN A 331 10.67 5.12 -5.27
C GLN A 331 11.76 6.15 -5.02
N PRO A 332 11.92 6.71 -3.78
CA PRO A 332 12.97 7.68 -3.53
C PRO A 332 14.37 7.05 -3.57
N ARG A 333 14.49 5.76 -3.32
CA ARG A 333 15.78 5.06 -3.48
C ARG A 333 16.21 5.02 -4.94
N PHE A 334 15.29 4.76 -5.87
CA PHE A 334 15.57 4.87 -7.31
C PHE A 334 16.14 6.25 -7.67
N ALA A 335 15.49 7.33 -7.22
CA ALA A 335 15.94 8.69 -7.50
C ALA A 335 17.34 8.96 -6.92
N LEU A 336 17.57 8.58 -5.65
CA LEU A 336 18.86 8.77 -4.99
C LEU A 336 19.99 7.99 -5.67
N GLU A 337 19.75 6.72 -6.01
CA GLU A 337 20.79 5.88 -6.62
C GLU A 337 21.18 6.35 -8.04
N VAL A 338 20.20 6.82 -8.84
CA VAL A 338 20.47 7.45 -10.14
C VAL A 338 21.22 8.77 -9.96
N LEU A 339 20.86 9.56 -8.96
CA LEU A 339 21.55 10.82 -8.67
C LEU A 339 23.01 10.59 -8.24
N LEU A 340 23.27 9.53 -7.46
CA LEU A 340 24.64 9.14 -7.08
C LEU A 340 25.47 8.70 -8.28
N ASP A 341 24.88 8.01 -9.27
CA ASP A 341 25.58 7.67 -10.50
C ASP A 341 25.98 8.92 -11.29
N LYS A 342 25.10 9.94 -11.33
CA LYS A 342 25.43 11.23 -11.97
C LYS A 342 26.50 12.00 -11.22
N PHE A 343 26.53 11.97 -9.87
CA PHE A 343 27.64 12.53 -9.11
C PHE A 343 28.94 11.77 -9.34
N ALA A 344 28.90 10.45 -9.49
CA ALA A 344 30.08 9.66 -9.82
C ALA A 344 30.69 10.08 -11.17
N GLU A 345 29.84 10.41 -12.16
CA GLU A 345 30.27 10.97 -13.45
C GLU A 345 30.93 12.36 -13.28
N ASP A 346 30.33 13.27 -12.51
CA ASP A 346 30.88 14.61 -12.25
C ASP A 346 32.26 14.55 -11.53
N LEU A 347 32.42 13.58 -10.64
CA LEU A 347 33.66 13.39 -9.86
C LEU A 347 34.70 12.48 -10.56
N GLU A 348 34.37 11.98 -11.77
CA GLU A 348 35.17 11.00 -12.51
C GLU A 348 35.50 9.73 -11.69
N LEU A 349 34.54 9.30 -10.83
CA LEU A 349 34.65 8.12 -9.99
C LEU A 349 33.85 6.93 -10.55
N ASP A 350 34.30 5.73 -10.23
CA ASP A 350 33.50 4.54 -10.42
C ASP A 350 32.24 4.57 -9.47
N PRO A 351 31.03 4.31 -9.95
CA PRO A 351 29.83 4.35 -9.11
C PRO A 351 29.87 3.39 -7.92
N ALA A 352 30.53 2.23 -8.06
CA ALA A 352 30.69 1.29 -6.95
C ALA A 352 31.68 1.83 -5.92
N GLU A 353 32.79 2.45 -6.40
CA GLU A 353 33.81 3.07 -5.53
C GLU A 353 33.22 4.23 -4.72
N LEU A 354 32.43 5.13 -5.36
CA LEU A 354 31.74 6.21 -4.66
C LEU A 354 30.90 5.67 -3.50
N ARG A 355 30.12 4.63 -3.75
CA ARG A 355 29.27 4.01 -2.71
C ARG A 355 30.10 3.37 -1.60
N LEU A 356 31.13 2.61 -1.94
CA LEU A 356 32.01 1.93 -0.97
C LEU A 356 32.72 2.90 -0.02
N ARG A 357 33.12 4.07 -0.51
CA ARG A 357 33.76 5.12 0.31
C ARG A 357 32.80 5.70 1.37
N HIS A 358 31.52 5.72 1.10
CA HIS A 358 30.53 6.46 1.89
C HIS A 358 29.37 5.57 2.41
N LEU A 359 29.64 4.29 2.69
CA LEU A 359 28.66 3.44 3.38
C LEU A 359 28.52 3.86 4.84
N ILE A 360 27.28 3.78 5.36
CA ILE A 360 27.06 4.06 6.79
C ILE A 360 27.80 3.03 7.64
N PRO A 361 28.55 3.44 8.67
CA PRO A 361 29.29 2.52 9.53
C PRO A 361 28.38 1.68 10.42
N ASP A 362 28.88 0.53 10.87
CA ASP A 362 28.27 -0.26 11.93
C ASP A 362 28.13 0.55 13.22
N ASN A 363 27.11 0.23 14.01
CA ASN A 363 26.83 0.85 15.30
C ASN A 363 26.70 2.39 15.26
N SER A 364 26.13 2.91 14.17
CA SER A 364 25.95 4.35 13.96
C SER A 364 24.47 4.75 14.11
N LYS A 365 24.26 6.06 14.22
CA LYS A 365 22.95 6.69 14.15
C LYS A 365 22.86 7.61 12.94
N THR A 366 21.74 7.54 12.25
CA THR A 366 21.41 8.47 11.14
C THR A 366 21.03 9.85 11.69
N VAL A 367 21.02 10.86 10.82
CA VAL A 367 20.60 12.23 11.18
C VAL A 367 19.15 12.28 11.67
N ASN A 368 18.29 11.38 11.22
CA ASN A 368 16.91 11.20 11.70
C ASN A 368 16.77 10.12 12.79
N HIS A 369 17.86 9.86 13.52
CA HIS A 369 17.93 9.06 14.74
C HIS A 369 17.67 7.55 14.60
N LEU A 370 17.71 7.01 13.39
CA LEU A 370 17.64 5.56 13.19
C LEU A 370 19.00 4.92 13.58
N THR A 371 18.94 3.73 14.16
CA THR A 371 20.13 2.97 14.55
C THR A 371 20.47 1.93 13.50
N VAL A 372 21.70 1.95 13.00
CA VAL A 372 22.27 0.92 12.13
C VAL A 372 23.28 0.12 12.95
N THR A 373 22.92 -1.14 13.27
CA THR A 373 23.75 -2.01 14.12
C THR A 373 24.87 -2.69 13.32
N THR A 374 24.54 -3.21 12.14
CA THR A 374 25.47 -3.89 11.24
C THR A 374 25.16 -3.53 9.79
N ASN A 375 26.19 -3.49 8.95
CA ASN A 375 26.07 -3.17 7.53
C ASN A 375 26.95 -4.07 6.67
N GLY A 376 26.36 -5.12 6.07
CA GLY A 376 27.05 -6.02 5.12
C GLY A 376 27.06 -5.53 3.67
N LEU A 377 26.61 -4.29 3.39
CA LEU A 377 26.43 -3.81 2.02
C LEU A 377 27.74 -3.71 1.23
N GLY A 378 28.85 -3.35 1.89
CA GLY A 378 30.19 -3.33 1.26
C GLY A 378 30.60 -4.67 0.67
N GLU A 379 30.41 -5.75 1.43
CA GLU A 379 30.67 -7.11 0.95
C GLU A 379 29.76 -7.47 -0.23
N CYS A 380 28.49 -7.07 -0.18
CA CYS A 380 27.54 -7.29 -1.29
C CYS A 380 27.98 -6.56 -2.57
N ILE A 381 28.42 -5.29 -2.45
CA ILE A 381 28.91 -4.50 -3.60
C ILE A 381 30.14 -5.18 -4.21
N HIS A 382 31.13 -5.57 -3.40
CA HIS A 382 32.33 -6.26 -3.90
C HIS A 382 31.96 -7.56 -4.64
N LYS A 383 31.14 -8.42 -4.03
CA LYS A 383 30.74 -9.70 -4.63
C LYS A 383 29.98 -9.52 -5.94
N VAL A 384 29.04 -8.58 -6.01
CA VAL A 384 28.22 -8.39 -7.22
C VAL A 384 29.03 -7.73 -8.35
N THR A 385 29.92 -6.79 -8.04
CA THR A 385 30.77 -6.12 -9.05
C THR A 385 31.81 -7.08 -9.63
N GLU A 386 32.40 -7.93 -8.80
CA GLU A 386 33.31 -9.01 -9.25
C GLU A 386 32.58 -10.03 -10.12
N ALA A 387 31.50 -10.63 -9.62
CA ALA A 387 30.72 -11.67 -10.32
C ALA A 387 30.17 -11.18 -11.67
N SER A 388 29.73 -9.93 -11.73
CA SER A 388 29.20 -9.33 -12.97
C SER A 388 30.26 -8.77 -13.90
N ARG A 389 31.51 -8.65 -13.47
CA ARG A 389 32.59 -7.90 -14.17
C ARG A 389 32.14 -6.46 -14.48
N PHE A 390 31.55 -5.80 -13.50
CA PHE A 390 30.81 -4.55 -13.65
C PHE A 390 31.57 -3.47 -14.42
N GLN A 391 32.81 -3.16 -14.02
CA GLN A 391 33.66 -2.13 -14.68
C GLN A 391 33.90 -2.43 -16.15
N GLN A 392 34.32 -3.66 -16.48
CA GLN A 392 34.63 -4.06 -17.85
C GLN A 392 33.40 -3.99 -18.74
N ARG A 393 32.24 -4.43 -18.22
CA ARG A 393 30.99 -4.44 -18.99
C ARG A 393 30.39 -3.06 -19.15
N ARG A 394 30.54 -2.17 -18.15
CA ARG A 394 30.07 -0.78 -18.23
C ARG A 394 30.84 0.03 -19.27
N THR A 395 32.16 -0.04 -19.27
CA THR A 395 33.02 0.69 -20.24
C THR A 395 32.98 0.10 -21.65
N GLY A 396 32.73 -1.18 -21.81
CA GLY A 396 32.66 -1.88 -23.09
C GLY A 396 31.26 -2.13 -23.65
N SER A 397 30.22 -1.51 -23.11
CA SER A 397 28.85 -1.77 -23.55
C SER A 397 28.54 -1.16 -24.93
N SER A 398 27.88 -1.97 -25.79
CA SER A 398 27.36 -1.50 -27.08
C SER A 398 26.10 -0.66 -26.90
N LEU A 399 25.76 0.14 -27.91
CA LEU A 399 24.51 0.90 -27.94
C LEU A 399 23.31 0.02 -27.61
N GLY A 400 22.44 0.50 -26.71
CA GLY A 400 21.26 -0.21 -26.23
C GLY A 400 21.50 -1.15 -25.06
N LYS A 401 22.73 -1.24 -24.52
CA LYS A 401 23.06 -1.99 -23.30
C LYS A 401 23.60 -1.04 -22.24
N GLY A 402 23.07 -1.15 -21.02
CA GLY A 402 23.51 -0.38 -19.86
C GLY A 402 23.74 -1.28 -18.64
N PHE A 403 24.66 -0.86 -17.77
CA PHE A 403 24.95 -1.51 -16.50
C PHE A 403 24.87 -0.47 -15.40
N GLY A 404 24.04 -0.68 -14.41
CA GLY A 404 23.87 0.16 -13.24
C GLY A 404 24.04 -0.63 -11.95
N LEU A 405 24.41 0.05 -10.88
CA LEU A 405 24.47 -0.46 -9.53
C LEU A 405 23.55 0.36 -8.65
N GLY A 406 22.65 -0.29 -7.93
CA GLY A 406 21.76 0.37 -6.98
C GLY A 406 21.77 -0.36 -5.64
N CYS A 407 21.77 0.40 -4.54
CA CYS A 407 21.69 -0.11 -3.19
C CYS A 407 20.34 0.21 -2.58
N GLY A 408 19.79 -0.72 -1.80
CA GLY A 408 18.50 -0.56 -1.14
C GLY A 408 18.53 -1.06 0.29
N SER A 409 17.68 -0.46 1.11
CA SER A 409 17.44 -0.88 2.49
C SER A 409 15.97 -0.85 2.79
N TYR A 410 15.54 -1.70 3.71
CA TYR A 410 14.16 -1.72 4.18
C TYR A 410 14.09 -2.08 5.67
N LEU A 411 13.10 -1.52 6.35
CA LEU A 411 12.76 -1.85 7.72
C LEU A 411 12.01 -3.19 7.76
N SER A 412 12.46 -4.11 8.59
CA SER A 412 11.70 -5.31 8.93
C SER A 412 11.01 -5.09 10.28
N GLY A 413 9.69 -5.11 10.29
CA GLY A 413 8.88 -4.86 11.47
C GLY A 413 7.85 -3.75 11.27
N ALA A 414 7.13 -3.42 12.33
CA ALA A 414 6.17 -2.33 12.36
C ALA A 414 6.66 -1.21 13.29
N GLY A 415 6.41 0.02 12.91
CA GLY A 415 6.80 1.21 13.67
C GLY A 415 6.65 2.46 12.84
N LEU A 416 6.84 3.62 13.46
CA LEU A 416 6.98 4.85 12.71
C LEU A 416 8.43 4.92 12.19
N PRO A 417 8.63 4.82 10.88
CA PRO A 417 9.98 4.67 10.33
C PRO A 417 10.73 5.98 10.22
N VAL A 418 10.10 7.11 10.57
CA VAL A 418 10.73 8.43 10.45
C VAL A 418 11.74 8.67 11.56
N TYR A 419 11.41 8.17 12.75
CA TYR A 419 12.30 8.17 13.92
C TYR A 419 11.94 6.99 14.83
N TRP A 420 12.87 6.60 15.71
CA TRP A 420 12.67 5.50 16.62
C TRP A 420 11.54 5.77 17.63
N ASN A 421 10.71 4.78 17.91
CA ASN A 421 9.69 4.81 18.95
C ASN A 421 9.70 3.51 19.79
N LYS A 422 9.17 3.58 21.01
CA LYS A 422 9.13 2.47 21.96
C LYS A 422 7.86 1.61 21.87
N MET A 423 7.07 1.72 20.80
CA MET A 423 5.80 1.03 20.73
C MET A 423 6.00 -0.48 20.50
N PRO A 424 5.52 -1.37 21.39
CA PRO A 424 5.56 -2.81 21.18
C PRO A 424 4.50 -3.19 20.13
N HIS A 425 4.87 -4.07 19.20
CA HIS A 425 4.00 -4.46 18.09
C HIS A 425 3.68 -5.96 18.07
N SER A 426 4.25 -6.76 18.97
CA SER A 426 4.09 -8.21 18.99
C SER A 426 3.88 -8.73 20.40
N GLY A 427 3.00 -9.72 20.52
CA GLY A 427 2.76 -10.46 21.74
C GLY A 427 2.74 -11.96 21.48
N VAL A 428 3.23 -12.74 22.45
CA VAL A 428 3.24 -14.20 22.40
C VAL A 428 2.69 -14.74 23.71
N GLN A 429 1.84 -15.79 23.63
CA GLN A 429 1.43 -16.58 24.78
C GLN A 429 1.96 -18.01 24.62
N ILE A 430 2.51 -18.57 25.67
CA ILE A 430 3.02 -19.94 25.69
C ILE A 430 2.26 -20.71 26.77
N LYS A 431 1.70 -21.87 26.38
CA LYS A 431 1.07 -22.83 27.28
C LYS A 431 1.90 -24.10 27.31
N ILE A 432 2.23 -24.58 28.52
CA ILE A 432 2.88 -25.86 28.73
C ILE A 432 1.86 -26.74 29.43
N ASP A 433 1.60 -27.92 28.90
CA ASP A 433 0.72 -28.91 29.53
C ASP A 433 1.50 -29.90 30.45
N ARG A 434 0.77 -30.73 31.21
CA ARG A 434 1.39 -31.70 32.10
C ARG A 434 2.13 -32.81 31.39
N GLY A 435 1.82 -33.07 30.11
CA GLY A 435 2.49 -34.08 29.28
C GLY A 435 3.78 -33.55 28.64
N GLY A 436 4.16 -32.29 28.90
CA GLY A 436 5.32 -31.63 28.31
C GLY A 436 5.04 -31.01 26.94
N GLY A 437 3.79 -31.04 26.47
CA GLY A 437 3.38 -30.35 25.22
C GLY A 437 3.47 -28.83 25.38
N VAL A 438 4.04 -28.15 24.36
CA VAL A 438 4.16 -26.68 24.29
C VAL A 438 3.30 -26.16 23.17
N THR A 439 2.40 -25.25 23.52
CA THR A 439 1.59 -24.51 22.52
C THR A 439 2.00 -23.04 22.55
N VAL A 440 2.35 -22.51 21.37
CA VAL A 440 2.71 -21.10 21.19
C VAL A 440 1.58 -20.39 20.42
N PHE A 441 1.02 -19.35 21.03
CA PHE A 441 0.05 -18.47 20.38
C PHE A 441 0.77 -17.18 19.97
N CYS A 442 0.88 -16.92 18.69
CA CYS A 442 1.49 -15.71 18.14
C CYS A 442 0.61 -15.11 17.05
N GLY A 443 0.79 -13.80 16.79
CA GLY A 443 0.05 -13.06 15.77
C GLY A 443 0.71 -13.05 14.39
N SER A 444 1.79 -13.81 14.18
CA SER A 444 2.44 -13.91 12.88
C SER A 444 1.57 -14.66 11.88
N THR A 445 1.57 -14.23 10.63
CA THR A 445 0.88 -14.88 9.52
C THR A 445 1.89 -15.26 8.45
N ASP A 446 1.99 -16.54 8.13
CA ASP A 446 2.81 -17.01 7.02
C ASP A 446 2.06 -16.83 5.71
N ILE A 447 2.64 -16.11 4.77
CA ILE A 447 2.13 -15.83 3.43
C ILE A 447 3.11 -16.29 2.35
N GLY A 448 3.99 -17.23 2.72
CA GLY A 448 5.05 -17.78 1.87
C GLY A 448 6.46 -17.33 2.25
N GLN A 449 6.61 -16.45 3.27
CA GLN A 449 7.94 -15.99 3.72
C GLN A 449 8.60 -16.92 4.75
N GLY A 450 7.92 -17.99 5.20
CA GLY A 450 8.48 -18.97 6.11
C GLY A 450 8.51 -18.54 7.58
N SER A 451 7.60 -17.67 8.02
CA SER A 451 7.58 -17.19 9.41
C SER A 451 7.17 -18.24 10.44
N ASN A 452 6.64 -19.38 10.01
CA ASN A 452 6.23 -20.49 10.86
C ASN A 452 7.31 -21.59 11.00
N SER A 453 8.46 -21.46 10.35
CA SER A 453 9.56 -22.43 10.34
C SER A 453 10.73 -22.02 11.21
#